data_5965e22f7fb7c5fa39fb7ec8cd53a593
#
_entry.id   5965e22f7fb7c5fa39fb7ec8cd53a593
#
_cell.length_a   1.000
_cell.length_b   1.000
_cell.length_c   1.000
_cell.angle_alpha   90.00
_cell.angle_beta   90.00
_cell.angle_gamma   90.00
#
_symmetry.space_group_name_H-M   'P 1'
#
loop_
_entity.id
_entity.type
_entity.pdbx_description
1 polymer ?
#
loop_
_entity_poly.entity_id
_entity_poly.type
_entity_poly.pdbx_seq_one_letter_code
_entity_poly.pdbx_strand_id
1 'polypeptide(L)'
;LRGLRGLRGLRGLRGLRGTCQQLQDDFALRLLVPKHTGKTLDAQPTLYWWVSQSLSDAQLLFVLNKVPEGEHFEFTDPVIEETLNLSVSAGIQTLPLSQVQPDFHLETGVEYQWNLVITCHPDFPSLDIKATGTIMRVAPTAQLSAALAKNSEVDRLAVVYAQHGIWYNALDTLSAPIQNTQNQ
;
A
#
# COMPACT_ATOMS: atom_id res chain seq x y z
N LEU A 1 32.27 -57.17 12.18
CA LEU A 1 31.65 -57.37 10.85
C LEU A 1 30.14 -57.31 10.95
N ARG A 2 29.51 -56.20 10.59
CA ARG A 2 28.11 -55.94 10.18
C ARG A 2 27.92 -54.45 10.42
N GLY A 3 27.98 -53.51 9.49
CA GLY A 3 27.00 -53.39 8.43
C GLY A 3 26.23 -52.12 8.69
N LEU A 4 26.84 -50.96 8.36
CA LEU A 4 26.17 -49.64 8.37
C LEU A 4 25.13 -49.62 7.24
N ARG A 5 23.84 -49.73 7.59
CA ARG A 5 22.72 -49.45 6.70
C ARG A 5 22.25 -48.01 6.91
N GLY A 6 22.57 -47.13 5.99
CA GLY A 6 21.58 -46.52 5.12
C GLY A 6 20.77 -45.40 5.77
N LEU A 7 21.28 -44.18 5.80
CA LEU A 7 20.48 -42.96 5.88
C LEU A 7 19.63 -42.84 4.61
N ARG A 8 18.41 -43.39 4.64
CA ARG A 8 17.36 -43.10 3.66
C ARG A 8 16.45 -42.02 4.23
N GLY A 9 16.29 -40.94 3.46
CA GLY A 9 15.04 -40.22 3.47
C GLY A 9 15.03 -38.80 3.94
N LEU A 10 15.81 -37.90 3.36
CA LEU A 10 15.38 -36.51 3.22
C LEU A 10 14.67 -36.37 1.86
N ARG A 11 13.57 -37.10 1.69
CA ARG A 11 12.57 -36.83 0.66
C ARG A 11 11.38 -36.21 1.35
N GLY A 12 11.14 -34.91 1.14
CA GLY A 12 9.87 -34.34 1.57
C GLY A 12 9.86 -32.85 1.86
N LEU A 13 10.75 -32.06 1.27
CA LEU A 13 10.55 -30.60 1.22
C LEU A 13 10.30 -30.15 -0.23
N ARG A 14 9.43 -30.88 -0.93
CA ARG A 14 8.82 -30.39 -2.16
C ARG A 14 7.46 -29.84 -1.77
N GLY A 15 7.31 -28.53 -1.78
CA GLY A 15 5.98 -27.93 -1.82
C GLY A 15 5.68 -26.78 -0.91
N LEU A 16 6.61 -25.89 -0.63
CA LEU A 16 6.28 -24.59 -0.08
C LEU A 16 7.05 -23.55 -0.90
N ARG A 17 6.57 -23.31 -2.11
CA ARG A 17 7.03 -22.18 -2.92
C ARG A 17 6.29 -20.95 -2.42
N GLY A 18 6.81 -20.29 -1.40
CA GLY A 18 6.32 -18.98 -0.98
C GLY A 18 6.62 -17.93 -2.07
N THR A 19 5.78 -16.94 -2.19
CA THR A 19 5.90 -15.82 -3.12
C THR A 19 7.30 -15.18 -3.10
N CYS A 20 7.95 -15.16 -1.94
CA CYS A 20 9.24 -14.49 -1.75
C CYS A 20 10.48 -15.30 -2.16
N GLN A 21 10.35 -16.59 -2.51
CA GLN A 21 11.50 -17.37 -3.00
C GLN A 21 12.03 -16.92 -4.37
N GLN A 22 11.22 -16.17 -5.09
CA GLN A 22 11.59 -15.61 -6.39
C GLN A 22 12.19 -14.21 -6.28
N LEU A 23 12.12 -13.60 -5.09
CA LEU A 23 12.64 -12.26 -4.84
C LEU A 23 14.14 -12.32 -4.63
N GLN A 24 14.85 -11.33 -5.17
CA GLN A 24 16.30 -11.17 -4.93
C GLN A 24 16.52 -10.59 -3.53
N ASP A 25 17.72 -10.74 -3.01
CA ASP A 25 18.08 -10.30 -1.65
C ASP A 25 17.89 -8.79 -1.43
N ASP A 26 17.88 -7.99 -2.50
CA ASP A 26 17.69 -6.55 -2.51
C ASP A 26 16.25 -6.10 -2.81
N PHE A 27 15.28 -7.04 -2.78
CA PHE A 27 13.87 -6.68 -2.99
C PHE A 27 13.43 -5.60 -1.99
N ALA A 28 12.73 -4.60 -2.51
CA ALA A 28 12.17 -3.53 -1.70
C ALA A 28 10.72 -3.24 -2.07
N LEU A 29 9.89 -3.15 -1.03
CA LEU A 29 8.53 -2.65 -1.04
C LEU A 29 8.52 -1.30 -0.31
N ARG A 30 7.98 -0.26 -0.95
CA ARG A 30 7.89 1.08 -0.35
C ARG A 30 6.53 1.69 -0.63
N LEU A 31 5.95 2.34 0.37
CA LEU A 31 4.77 3.18 0.17
C LEU A 31 5.21 4.59 -0.22
N LEU A 32 4.48 5.22 -1.13
CA LEU A 32 4.72 6.60 -1.52
C LEU A 32 3.98 7.55 -0.57
N VAL A 33 4.48 7.63 0.64
CA VAL A 33 3.90 8.41 1.73
C VAL A 33 4.90 9.43 2.28
N PRO A 34 4.45 10.56 2.81
CA PRO A 34 5.33 11.51 3.49
C PRO A 34 5.80 10.93 4.84
N LYS A 35 6.79 11.58 5.46
CA LYS A 35 7.30 11.18 6.79
C LYS A 35 6.32 11.43 7.95
N HIS A 36 5.27 12.19 7.71
CA HIS A 36 4.18 12.51 8.62
C HIS A 36 2.88 12.02 8.01
N THR A 37 1.76 12.12 8.71
CA THR A 37 0.45 11.72 8.20
C THR A 37 0.12 12.44 6.91
N GLY A 38 -0.03 11.66 5.83
CA GLY A 38 -0.42 12.18 4.52
C GLY A 38 -1.89 12.59 4.52
N LYS A 39 -2.20 13.75 3.94
CA LYS A 39 -3.57 14.26 3.86
C LYS A 39 -4.19 14.01 2.49
N THR A 40 -5.50 13.80 2.49
CA THR A 40 -6.34 13.70 1.30
C THR A 40 -7.65 14.47 1.50
N LEU A 41 -8.24 14.96 0.40
CA LEU A 41 -9.61 15.49 0.39
C LEU A 41 -10.62 14.37 0.09
N ASP A 42 -10.16 13.27 -0.53
CA ASP A 42 -11.01 12.22 -1.05
C ASP A 42 -11.45 11.25 0.05
N ALA A 43 -12.69 10.80 -0.06
CA ALA A 43 -13.24 9.78 0.81
C ALA A 43 -12.66 8.38 0.49
N GLN A 44 -12.33 8.15 -0.77
CA GLN A 44 -11.77 6.92 -1.30
C GLN A 44 -10.54 7.24 -2.17
N PRO A 45 -9.40 7.62 -1.56
CA PRO A 45 -8.19 8.00 -2.29
C PRO A 45 -7.55 6.81 -3.00
N THR A 46 -6.72 7.12 -3.99
CA THR A 46 -5.77 6.18 -4.55
C THR A 46 -4.51 6.14 -3.68
N LEU A 47 -4.10 4.94 -3.26
CA LEU A 47 -2.87 4.70 -2.53
C LEU A 47 -1.77 4.31 -3.52
N TYR A 48 -0.55 4.77 -3.27
CA TYR A 48 0.60 4.57 -4.17
C TYR A 48 1.71 3.82 -3.45
N TRP A 49 2.29 2.84 -4.13
CA TRP A 49 3.39 2.05 -3.62
C TRP A 49 4.36 1.69 -4.73
N TRP A 50 5.54 1.24 -4.38
CA TRP A 50 6.62 0.92 -5.31
C TRP A 50 7.26 -0.40 -4.94
N VAL A 51 7.64 -1.17 -5.97
CA VAL A 51 8.41 -2.41 -5.83
C VAL A 51 9.62 -2.37 -6.73
N SER A 52 10.75 -2.88 -6.23
CA SER A 52 12.00 -2.95 -6.99
C SER A 52 12.00 -4.02 -8.07
N GLN A 53 11.13 -5.02 -7.97
CA GLN A 53 11.05 -6.16 -8.87
C GLN A 53 9.59 -6.51 -9.17
N SER A 54 9.36 -7.14 -10.33
CA SER A 54 8.03 -7.65 -10.70
C SER A 54 7.61 -8.78 -9.76
N LEU A 55 6.33 -8.81 -9.43
CA LEU A 55 5.69 -9.85 -8.64
C LEU A 55 4.70 -10.60 -9.53
N SER A 56 4.76 -11.92 -9.53
CA SER A 56 3.80 -12.79 -10.22
C SER A 56 3.02 -13.61 -9.21
N ASP A 57 1.70 -13.57 -9.30
CA ASP A 57 0.77 -14.29 -8.41
C ASP A 57 1.07 -14.06 -6.93
N ALA A 58 1.41 -12.81 -6.58
CA ALA A 58 1.73 -12.45 -5.23
C ALA A 58 0.47 -12.24 -4.39
N GLN A 59 0.48 -12.79 -3.19
CA GLN A 59 -0.50 -12.50 -2.16
C GLN A 59 -0.09 -11.25 -1.39
N LEU A 60 -0.89 -10.16 -1.54
CA LEU A 60 -0.74 -8.95 -0.76
C LEU A 60 -1.90 -8.82 0.21
N LEU A 61 -1.60 -8.72 1.48
CA LEU A 61 -2.58 -8.37 2.49
C LEU A 61 -2.60 -6.84 2.65
N PHE A 62 -3.74 -6.23 2.38
CA PHE A 62 -4.01 -4.83 2.69
C PHE A 62 -4.75 -4.73 4.02
N VAL A 63 -4.23 -3.92 4.93
CA VAL A 63 -4.85 -3.68 6.24
C VAL A 63 -4.97 -2.19 6.48
N LEU A 64 -6.16 -1.73 6.86
CA LEU A 64 -6.43 -0.36 7.27
C LEU A 64 -6.96 -0.34 8.71
N ASN A 65 -6.31 0.41 9.59
CA ASN A 65 -6.71 0.56 10.98
C ASN A 65 -6.98 2.03 11.28
N LYS A 66 -7.94 2.33 12.15
CA LYS A 66 -8.00 3.64 12.79
C LYS A 66 -6.83 3.77 13.76
N VAL A 67 -6.17 4.93 13.75
CA VAL A 67 -5.19 5.25 14.79
C VAL A 67 -5.95 5.73 16.02
N PRO A 68 -5.79 5.06 17.19
CA PRO A 68 -6.47 5.46 18.40
C PRO A 68 -6.08 6.88 18.83
N GLU A 69 -7.03 7.66 19.30
CA GLU A 69 -6.76 8.95 19.95
C GLU A 69 -6.30 8.72 21.40
N GLY A 70 -5.16 9.29 21.77
CA GLY A 70 -4.63 9.23 23.14
C GLY A 70 -3.57 8.16 23.39
N GLU A 71 -3.16 8.02 24.68
CA GLU A 71 -2.05 7.13 25.08
C GLU A 71 -2.44 5.64 25.23
N HIS A 72 -3.71 5.30 25.09
CA HIS A 72 -4.18 3.92 25.20
C HIS A 72 -4.19 3.24 23.85
N PHE A 73 -3.20 2.40 23.62
CA PHE A 73 -3.16 1.45 22.48
C PHE A 73 -4.15 0.31 22.76
N GLU A 74 -5.40 0.53 22.45
CA GLU A 74 -6.33 -0.60 22.31
C GLU A 74 -6.15 -1.18 20.92
N PHE A 75 -5.88 -2.49 20.87
CA PHE A 75 -5.89 -3.24 19.60
C PHE A 75 -7.34 -3.26 19.12
N THR A 76 -7.67 -2.39 18.20
CA THR A 76 -8.96 -2.42 17.51
C THR A 76 -8.85 -3.33 16.30
N ASP A 77 -9.93 -4.02 15.98
CA ASP A 77 -10.02 -4.78 14.73
C ASP A 77 -9.80 -3.83 13.54
N PRO A 78 -9.12 -4.30 12.49
CA PRO A 78 -8.94 -3.50 11.29
C PRO A 78 -10.29 -3.12 10.69
N VAL A 79 -10.39 -1.89 10.16
CA VAL A 79 -11.59 -1.42 9.46
C VAL A 79 -11.66 -2.00 8.04
N ILE A 80 -10.50 -2.37 7.48
CA ILE A 80 -10.38 -3.16 6.25
C ILE A 80 -9.24 -4.17 6.44
N GLU A 81 -9.49 -5.41 6.07
CA GLU A 81 -8.49 -6.47 5.94
C GLU A 81 -8.83 -7.30 4.70
N GLU A 82 -8.06 -7.11 3.62
CA GLU A 82 -8.31 -7.73 2.34
C GLU A 82 -7.06 -8.36 1.74
N THR A 83 -7.21 -9.60 1.26
CA THR A 83 -6.14 -10.30 0.55
C THR A 83 -6.30 -10.09 -0.95
N LEU A 84 -5.31 -9.45 -1.55
CA LEU A 84 -5.24 -9.16 -2.97
C LEU A 84 -4.28 -10.13 -3.66
N ASN A 85 -4.72 -10.78 -4.74
CA ASN A 85 -3.86 -11.59 -5.58
C ASN A 85 -3.46 -10.75 -6.79
N LEU A 86 -2.21 -10.32 -6.85
CA LEU A 86 -1.74 -9.36 -7.84
C LEU A 86 -0.51 -9.89 -8.59
N SER A 87 -0.48 -9.58 -9.88
CA SER A 87 0.75 -9.63 -10.69
C SER A 87 1.08 -8.21 -11.12
N VAL A 88 2.24 -7.72 -10.71
CA VAL A 88 2.65 -6.32 -10.96
C VAL A 88 4.07 -6.27 -11.52
N SER A 89 4.33 -5.30 -12.39
CA SER A 89 5.67 -5.00 -12.89
C SER A 89 6.46 -4.22 -11.83
N ALA A 90 7.80 -4.27 -11.91
CA ALA A 90 8.65 -3.37 -11.12
C ALA A 90 8.27 -1.90 -11.38
N GLY A 91 8.31 -1.08 -10.34
CA GLY A 91 7.96 0.33 -10.42
C GLY A 91 6.80 0.74 -9.52
N ILE A 92 6.18 1.87 -9.87
CA ILE A 92 5.06 2.45 -9.11
C ILE A 92 3.77 1.70 -9.44
N GLN A 93 3.03 1.39 -8.40
CA GLN A 93 1.73 0.73 -8.43
C GLN A 93 0.68 1.61 -7.79
N THR A 94 -0.58 1.38 -8.16
CA THR A 94 -1.74 2.09 -7.60
C THR A 94 -2.69 1.11 -6.92
N LEU A 95 -3.33 1.57 -5.86
CA LEU A 95 -4.36 0.83 -5.13
C LEU A 95 -5.51 1.80 -4.79
N PRO A 96 -6.48 1.96 -5.68
CA PRO A 96 -7.67 2.75 -5.38
C PRO A 96 -8.46 2.11 -4.23
N LEU A 97 -8.74 2.86 -3.17
CA LEU A 97 -9.48 2.34 -2.01
C LEU A 97 -10.87 1.84 -2.39
N SER A 98 -11.49 2.46 -3.40
CA SER A 98 -12.78 2.03 -3.96
C SER A 98 -12.76 0.65 -4.61
N GLN A 99 -11.60 0.17 -5.06
CA GLN A 99 -11.45 -1.18 -5.61
C GLN A 99 -11.22 -2.23 -4.52
N VAL A 100 -10.62 -1.82 -3.39
CA VAL A 100 -10.41 -2.70 -2.23
C VAL A 100 -11.71 -2.90 -1.45
N GLN A 101 -12.37 -1.79 -1.10
CA GLN A 101 -13.63 -1.81 -0.34
C GLN A 101 -14.54 -0.68 -0.84
N PRO A 102 -15.45 -0.99 -1.79
CA PRO A 102 -16.28 0.03 -2.46
C PRO A 102 -17.16 0.86 -1.52
N ASP A 103 -17.66 0.25 -0.45
CA ASP A 103 -18.59 0.89 0.48
C ASP A 103 -17.89 1.64 1.62
N PHE A 104 -16.57 1.50 1.75
CA PHE A 104 -15.82 2.16 2.81
C PHE A 104 -15.38 3.57 2.40
N HIS A 105 -15.54 4.52 3.30
CA HIS A 105 -15.15 5.92 3.12
C HIS A 105 -14.36 6.40 4.33
N LEU A 106 -13.20 7.03 4.10
CA LEU A 106 -12.42 7.65 5.16
C LEU A 106 -13.26 8.76 5.84
N GLU A 107 -13.36 8.71 7.17
CA GLU A 107 -13.98 9.76 7.96
C GLU A 107 -13.08 10.99 8.00
N THR A 108 -13.69 12.18 7.91
CA THR A 108 -12.93 13.44 7.98
C THR A 108 -12.37 13.65 9.38
N GLY A 109 -11.08 13.98 9.47
CA GLY A 109 -10.39 14.23 10.74
C GLY A 109 -9.89 12.97 11.46
N VAL A 110 -10.22 11.78 10.97
CA VAL A 110 -9.74 10.52 11.54
C VAL A 110 -8.45 10.12 10.86
N GLU A 111 -7.42 9.79 11.64
CA GLU A 111 -6.17 9.24 11.15
C GLU A 111 -6.28 7.73 11.01
N TYR A 112 -5.79 7.22 9.89
CA TYR A 112 -5.72 5.79 9.60
C TYR A 112 -4.28 5.39 9.32
N GLN A 113 -3.90 4.20 9.79
CA GLN A 113 -2.68 3.51 9.39
C GLN A 113 -3.02 2.43 8.36
N TRP A 114 -2.34 2.45 7.24
CA TRP A 114 -2.48 1.41 6.24
C TRP A 114 -1.17 0.64 6.03
N ASN A 115 -1.32 -0.65 5.77
CA ASN A 115 -0.22 -1.57 5.61
C ASN A 115 -0.41 -2.36 4.33
N LEU A 116 0.70 -2.57 3.60
CA LEU A 116 0.81 -3.60 2.59
C LEU A 116 1.77 -4.66 3.10
N VAL A 117 1.35 -5.92 3.04
CA VAL A 117 2.13 -7.07 3.48
C VAL A 117 2.20 -8.07 2.35
N ILE A 118 3.40 -8.40 1.88
CA ILE A 118 3.61 -9.52 0.97
C ILE A 118 3.80 -10.77 1.81
N THR A 119 2.85 -11.70 1.73
CA THR A 119 2.92 -12.97 2.44
C THR A 119 3.96 -13.86 1.78
N CYS A 120 5.06 -14.09 2.48
CA CYS A 120 6.15 -14.92 1.99
C CYS A 120 5.94 -16.40 2.25
N HIS A 121 5.37 -16.72 3.40
CA HIS A 121 5.11 -18.10 3.80
C HIS A 121 3.93 -18.16 4.78
N PRO A 122 2.92 -19.00 4.53
CA PRO A 122 1.71 -19.02 5.36
C PRO A 122 1.98 -19.38 6.84
N ASP A 123 2.99 -20.22 7.11
CA ASP A 123 3.31 -20.67 8.48
C ASP A 123 4.39 -19.80 9.16
N PHE A 124 5.00 -18.87 8.46
CA PHE A 124 6.10 -18.04 8.97
C PHE A 124 5.88 -16.54 8.69
N PRO A 125 4.95 -15.87 9.39
CA PRO A 125 4.67 -14.44 9.19
C PRO A 125 5.87 -13.53 9.46
N SER A 126 6.90 -14.01 10.18
CA SER A 126 8.14 -13.27 10.42
C SER A 126 8.99 -13.06 9.15
N LEU A 127 8.68 -13.78 8.08
CA LEU A 127 9.33 -13.63 6.77
C LEU A 127 8.61 -12.63 5.87
N ASP A 128 7.43 -12.16 6.26
CA ASP A 128 6.61 -11.26 5.46
C ASP A 128 7.28 -9.90 5.29
N ILE A 129 7.12 -9.35 4.09
CA ILE A 129 7.64 -8.02 3.76
C ILE A 129 6.53 -7.01 3.95
N LYS A 130 6.71 -6.09 4.90
CA LYS A 130 5.70 -5.11 5.30
C LYS A 130 6.14 -3.69 5.03
N ALA A 131 5.22 -2.87 4.52
CA ALA A 131 5.36 -1.43 4.44
C ALA A 131 4.14 -0.75 5.07
N THR A 132 4.37 0.33 5.82
CA THR A 132 3.37 1.03 6.63
C THR A 132 3.35 2.51 6.31
N GLY A 133 2.16 3.10 6.23
CA GLY A 133 1.95 4.53 6.05
C GLY A 133 0.72 5.02 6.79
N THR A 134 0.55 6.34 6.88
CA THR A 134 -0.61 6.95 7.52
C THR A 134 -1.33 7.88 6.55
N ILE A 135 -2.64 7.99 6.72
CA ILE A 135 -3.52 8.82 5.91
C ILE A 135 -4.61 9.44 6.77
N MET A 136 -4.96 10.70 6.48
CA MET A 136 -6.08 11.40 7.09
C MET A 136 -6.86 12.16 6.03
N ARG A 137 -8.16 11.95 5.98
CA ARG A 137 -9.04 12.79 5.19
C ARG A 137 -9.28 14.12 5.91
N VAL A 138 -9.15 15.23 5.19
CA VAL A 138 -9.37 16.57 5.72
C VAL A 138 -10.39 17.32 4.86
N ALA A 139 -11.10 18.27 5.48
CA ALA A 139 -11.91 19.22 4.73
C ALA A 139 -11.00 20.29 4.10
N PRO A 140 -11.31 20.76 2.87
CA PRO A 140 -10.53 21.83 2.26
C PRO A 140 -10.71 23.14 3.05
N THR A 141 -9.59 23.85 3.27
CA THR A 141 -9.66 25.22 3.82
C THR A 141 -10.19 26.19 2.76
N ALA A 142 -10.72 27.34 3.18
CA ALA A 142 -11.17 28.38 2.25
C ALA A 142 -10.05 28.83 1.29
N GLN A 143 -8.81 28.91 1.81
CA GLN A 143 -7.64 29.25 1.02
C GLN A 143 -7.34 28.18 -0.06
N LEU A 144 -7.37 26.89 0.29
CA LEU A 144 -7.18 25.81 -0.65
C LEU A 144 -8.29 25.80 -1.71
N SER A 145 -9.55 25.92 -1.31
CA SER A 145 -10.70 25.99 -2.23
C SER A 145 -10.55 27.12 -3.24
N ALA A 146 -10.16 28.30 -2.77
CA ALA A 146 -9.92 29.46 -3.63
C ALA A 146 -8.74 29.26 -4.58
N ALA A 147 -7.68 28.57 -4.14
CA ALA A 147 -6.51 28.24 -4.98
C ALA A 147 -6.87 27.22 -6.05
N LEU A 148 -7.63 26.17 -5.71
CA LEU A 148 -8.09 25.17 -6.66
C LEU A 148 -9.03 25.76 -7.72
N ALA A 149 -9.93 26.66 -7.35
CA ALA A 149 -10.84 27.34 -8.27
C ALA A 149 -10.15 28.22 -9.32
N LYS A 150 -8.93 28.70 -9.02
CA LYS A 150 -8.13 29.55 -9.91
C LYS A 150 -7.23 28.77 -10.88
N ASN A 151 -7.06 27.47 -10.67
CA ASN A 151 -6.15 26.63 -11.42
C ASN A 151 -6.90 25.45 -12.03
N SER A 152 -6.78 25.26 -13.36
CA SER A 152 -7.40 24.14 -14.08
C SER A 152 -6.38 23.21 -14.73
N GLU A 153 -5.12 23.65 -14.83
CA GLU A 153 -4.04 22.83 -15.41
C GLU A 153 -3.54 21.81 -14.39
N VAL A 154 -3.36 20.56 -14.84
CA VAL A 154 -2.97 19.41 -13.99
C VAL A 154 -1.71 19.71 -13.18
N ASP A 155 -0.66 20.21 -13.82
CA ASP A 155 0.61 20.50 -13.15
C ASP A 155 0.45 21.57 -12.06
N ARG A 156 -0.38 22.57 -12.30
CA ARG A 156 -0.66 23.63 -11.32
C ARG A 156 -1.51 23.11 -10.16
N LEU A 157 -2.49 22.25 -10.42
CA LEU A 157 -3.29 21.62 -9.37
C LEU A 157 -2.42 20.77 -8.46
N ALA A 158 -1.51 19.96 -9.01
CA ALA A 158 -0.58 19.17 -8.22
C ALA A 158 0.29 20.04 -7.29
N VAL A 159 0.79 21.18 -7.80
CA VAL A 159 1.56 22.13 -7.00
C VAL A 159 0.70 22.75 -5.88
N VAL A 160 -0.54 23.13 -6.18
CA VAL A 160 -1.48 23.67 -5.18
C VAL A 160 -1.72 22.64 -4.06
N TYR A 161 -2.01 21.39 -4.41
CA TYR A 161 -2.18 20.34 -3.42
C TYR A 161 -0.93 20.16 -2.56
N ALA A 162 0.25 20.07 -3.19
CA ALA A 162 1.52 19.90 -2.49
C ALA A 162 1.82 21.07 -1.53
N GLN A 163 1.59 22.33 -1.95
CA GLN A 163 1.79 23.51 -1.12
C GLN A 163 0.87 23.55 0.11
N HIS A 164 -0.31 22.95 0.00
CA HIS A 164 -1.27 22.84 1.10
C HIS A 164 -1.14 21.53 1.89
N GLY A 165 -0.12 20.70 1.58
CA GLY A 165 0.14 19.43 2.26
C GLY A 165 -0.88 18.32 1.97
N ILE A 166 -1.64 18.44 0.88
CA ILE A 166 -2.62 17.42 0.44
C ILE A 166 -1.89 16.40 -0.45
N TRP A 167 -1.16 15.51 0.20
CA TRP A 167 -0.20 14.61 -0.42
C TRP A 167 -0.81 13.67 -1.46
N TYR A 168 -1.89 12.98 -1.08
CA TYR A 168 -2.47 11.96 -1.95
C TYR A 168 -3.12 12.56 -3.20
N ASN A 169 -3.80 13.71 -3.07
CA ASN A 169 -4.35 14.40 -4.24
C ASN A 169 -3.26 14.95 -5.16
N ALA A 170 -2.11 15.38 -4.61
CA ALA A 170 -0.98 15.80 -5.42
C ALA A 170 -0.42 14.63 -6.25
N LEU A 171 -0.23 13.45 -5.63
CA LEU A 171 0.21 12.24 -6.33
C LEU A 171 -0.80 11.79 -7.38
N ASP A 172 -2.08 11.76 -7.04
CA ASP A 172 -3.14 11.32 -7.96
C ASP A 172 -3.20 12.23 -9.19
N THR A 173 -3.11 13.54 -8.99
CA THR A 173 -3.08 14.52 -10.06
C THR A 173 -1.87 14.32 -11.00
N LEU A 174 -0.69 14.01 -10.46
CA LEU A 174 0.52 13.79 -11.26
C LEU A 174 0.53 12.45 -12.00
N SER A 175 -0.16 11.43 -11.46
CA SER A 175 -0.17 10.09 -12.04
C SER A 175 -1.21 9.89 -13.13
N ALA A 176 -2.26 10.70 -13.17
CA ALA A 176 -3.36 10.59 -14.14
C ALA A 176 -2.90 10.61 -15.61
N PRO A 177 -1.94 11.43 -16.05
CA PRO A 177 -1.42 11.39 -17.42
C PRO A 177 -0.67 10.09 -17.76
N ILE A 178 0.03 9.50 -16.80
CA ILE A 178 0.86 8.29 -16.97
C ILE A 178 -0.05 7.06 -17.17
N GLN A 179 -1.15 6.98 -16.44
CA GLN A 179 -2.12 5.87 -16.54
C GLN A 179 -2.81 5.85 -17.92
N ASN A 180 -3.08 7.02 -18.50
CA ASN A 180 -3.69 7.11 -19.83
C ASN A 180 -2.75 6.65 -20.96
N THR A 181 -1.43 6.67 -20.75
CA THR A 181 -0.44 6.26 -21.76
C THR A 181 -0.21 4.74 -21.76
N GLN A 182 -0.48 4.06 -20.66
CA GLN A 182 -0.33 2.59 -20.54
C GLN A 182 -1.53 1.81 -21.07
N ASN A 183 -2.67 2.46 -21.30
CA ASN A 183 -3.91 1.86 -21.81
C ASN A 183 -4.11 2.07 -23.33
N GLN A 184 -3.15 2.58 -24.07
CA GLN A 184 -3.12 2.70 -25.53
C GLN A 184 -2.10 1.70 -26.12
#